data_d713481c4624f7a63aca263db4d5f8d4
#
_entry.id   d713481c4624f7a63aca263db4d5f8d4
#
_cell.length_a   1.000
_cell.length_b   1.000
_cell.length_c   1.000
_cell.angle_alpha   90.00
_cell.angle_beta   90.00
_cell.angle_gamma   90.00
#
_symmetry.space_group_name_H-M   'P 1'
#
loop_
_entity.id
_entity.type
_entity.pdbx_description
1 polymer ?
#
loop_
_entity_poly.entity_id
_entity_poly.type
_entity_poly.pdbx_seq_one_letter_code
_entity_poly.pdbx_strand_id
1 'polypeptide(L)'
;MNDSELKALSDEIGKYRKLYYEMCDKYYNCDGCDIKNFMDQYDNNSLPCSAVFMAAYLLGFNKNTADFIKHQYKNKDKMCDSMIKCDDCDMHAIKYINDNKNLSCFEVYIASILLKDV
;
A
#
# COMPACT_ATOMS: atom_id res chain seq x y z
N MET A 1 13.49 -10.90 4.82
CA MET A 1 14.15 -9.60 5.08
C MET A 1 14.76 -9.60 6.46
N ASN A 2 15.92 -8.95 6.62
CA ASN A 2 16.51 -8.77 7.93
C ASN A 2 15.89 -7.53 8.63
N ASP A 3 16.25 -7.33 9.91
CA ASP A 3 15.64 -6.24 10.70
C ASP A 3 15.93 -4.85 10.13
N SER A 4 17.13 -4.63 9.58
CA SER A 4 17.49 -3.35 8.96
C SER A 4 16.63 -3.06 7.75
N GLU A 5 16.37 -4.06 6.92
CA GLU A 5 15.54 -3.92 5.73
C GLU A 5 14.09 -3.66 6.10
N LEU A 6 13.58 -4.36 7.11
CA LEU A 6 12.22 -4.16 7.61
C LEU A 6 12.05 -2.73 8.14
N LYS A 7 13.02 -2.24 8.89
CA LYS A 7 12.96 -0.88 9.43
C LYS A 7 13.01 0.17 8.33
N ALA A 8 13.90 -0.01 7.36
CA ALA A 8 14.02 0.92 6.23
C ALA A 8 12.73 0.99 5.44
N LEU A 9 12.11 -0.16 5.18
CA LEU A 9 10.84 -0.22 4.47
C LEU A 9 9.73 0.45 5.27
N SER A 10 9.67 0.20 6.57
CA SER A 10 8.69 0.83 7.45
C SER A 10 8.81 2.36 7.43
N ASP A 11 10.04 2.88 7.47
CA ASP A 11 10.30 4.32 7.42
C ASP A 11 9.82 4.92 6.09
N GLU A 12 10.06 4.24 4.97
CA GLU A 12 9.61 4.70 3.65
C GLU A 12 8.08 4.70 3.55
N ILE A 13 7.44 3.66 4.05
CA ILE A 13 5.97 3.60 4.08
C ILE A 13 5.42 4.79 4.87
N GLY A 14 6.04 5.14 6.00
CA GLY A 14 5.63 6.28 6.80
C GLY A 14 5.66 7.59 6.03
N LYS A 15 6.65 7.79 5.18
CA LYS A 15 6.74 8.99 4.33
C LYS A 15 5.58 9.06 3.33
N TYR A 16 5.24 7.95 2.69
CA TYR A 16 4.14 7.93 1.71
C TYR A 16 2.79 8.09 2.39
N ARG A 17 2.61 7.55 3.60
CA ARG A 17 1.38 7.77 4.35
C ARG A 17 1.21 9.25 4.72
N LYS A 18 2.27 9.93 5.07
CA LYS A 18 2.22 11.36 5.35
C LYS A 18 1.76 12.15 4.12
N LEU A 19 2.33 11.83 2.95
CA LEU A 19 1.92 12.45 1.69
C LEU A 19 0.44 12.15 1.38
N TYR A 20 0.01 10.93 1.63
CA TYR A 20 -1.38 10.54 1.43
C TYR A 20 -2.33 11.35 2.30
N TYR A 21 -2.02 11.52 3.59
CA TYR A 21 -2.85 12.32 4.48
C TYR A 21 -2.86 13.79 4.09
N GLU A 22 -1.73 14.33 3.68
CA GLU A 22 -1.67 15.72 3.20
C GLU A 22 -2.56 15.93 1.98
N MET A 23 -2.60 14.95 1.09
CA MET A 23 -3.47 15.01 -0.08
C MET A 23 -4.94 14.92 0.33
N CYS A 24 -5.28 13.99 1.22
CA CYS A 24 -6.66 13.83 1.70
C CYS A 24 -7.19 15.10 2.36
N ASP A 25 -6.33 15.79 3.11
CA ASP A 25 -6.71 17.02 3.82
C ASP A 25 -7.05 18.18 2.88
N LYS A 26 -6.60 18.13 1.62
CA LYS A 26 -6.90 19.15 0.62
C LYS A 26 -8.33 19.05 0.07
N TYR A 27 -8.97 17.89 0.23
CA TYR A 27 -10.30 17.66 -0.32
C TYR A 27 -11.33 17.68 0.79
N TYR A 28 -12.45 18.39 0.51
CA TYR A 28 -13.56 18.46 1.46
C TYR A 28 -14.21 17.10 1.68
N ASN A 29 -14.29 16.30 0.61
CA ASN A 29 -14.81 14.94 0.67
C ASN A 29 -14.10 14.08 -0.38
N CYS A 30 -14.33 12.77 -0.32
CA CYS A 30 -13.65 11.81 -1.21
C CYS A 30 -14.09 11.97 -2.67
N ASP A 31 -15.25 12.56 -2.95
CA ASP A 31 -15.77 12.65 -4.32
C ASP A 31 -14.88 13.47 -5.25
N GLY A 32 -14.18 14.46 -4.70
CA GLY A 32 -13.27 15.29 -5.49
C GLY A 32 -11.83 14.78 -5.53
N CYS A 33 -11.56 13.69 -4.86
CA CYS A 33 -10.20 13.16 -4.70
C CYS A 33 -9.75 12.40 -5.96
N ASP A 34 -8.54 12.69 -6.42
CA ASP A 34 -7.97 12.02 -7.60
C ASP A 34 -7.83 10.51 -7.40
N ILE A 35 -7.53 10.06 -6.18
CA ILE A 35 -7.43 8.64 -5.88
C ILE A 35 -8.78 7.97 -6.00
N LYS A 36 -9.83 8.57 -5.44
CA LYS A 36 -11.18 8.05 -5.52
C LYS A 36 -11.65 7.93 -6.97
N ASN A 37 -11.39 8.97 -7.76
CA ASN A 37 -11.72 8.97 -9.18
C ASN A 37 -10.97 7.87 -9.95
N PHE A 38 -9.69 7.69 -9.64
CA PHE A 38 -8.87 6.64 -10.22
C PHE A 38 -9.41 5.25 -9.85
N MET A 39 -9.78 5.06 -8.58
CA MET A 39 -10.33 3.79 -8.11
C MET A 39 -11.67 3.48 -8.78
N ASP A 40 -12.53 4.50 -8.92
CA ASP A 40 -13.84 4.34 -9.59
C ASP A 40 -13.67 3.98 -11.06
N GLN A 41 -12.72 4.64 -11.72
CA GLN A 41 -12.50 4.44 -13.16
C GLN A 41 -12.06 3.01 -13.47
N TYR A 42 -11.26 2.40 -12.61
CA TYR A 42 -10.67 1.09 -12.86
C TYR A 42 -11.17 -0.01 -11.93
N ASP A 43 -12.28 0.25 -11.23
CA ASP A 43 -12.93 -0.73 -10.36
C ASP A 43 -12.02 -1.25 -9.24
N ASN A 44 -11.31 -0.33 -8.59
CA ASN A 44 -10.41 -0.65 -7.46
C ASN A 44 -10.98 -0.21 -6.11
N ASN A 45 -12.31 -0.01 -6.01
CA ASN A 45 -12.94 0.56 -4.81
C ASN A 45 -12.85 -0.31 -3.56
N SER A 46 -12.61 -1.61 -3.73
CA SER A 46 -12.48 -2.52 -2.58
C SER A 46 -11.10 -2.46 -1.93
N LEU A 47 -10.15 -1.74 -2.53
CA LEU A 47 -8.77 -1.68 -2.07
C LEU A 47 -8.56 -0.47 -1.15
N PRO A 48 -7.59 -0.56 -0.22
CA PRO A 48 -7.28 0.60 0.64
C PRO A 48 -6.78 1.79 -0.18
N CYS A 49 -7.32 2.97 0.07
CA CYS A 49 -6.92 4.20 -0.63
C CYS A 49 -5.43 4.49 -0.52
N SER A 50 -4.84 4.25 0.66
CA SER A 50 -3.43 4.53 0.88
C SER A 50 -2.52 3.65 0.02
N ALA A 51 -2.92 2.39 -0.18
CA ALA A 51 -2.16 1.47 -1.06
C ALA A 51 -2.25 1.92 -2.52
N VAL A 52 -3.45 2.28 -2.96
CA VAL A 52 -3.67 2.79 -4.32
C VAL A 52 -2.89 4.08 -4.53
N PHE A 53 -2.90 4.98 -3.54
CA PHE A 53 -2.14 6.22 -3.62
C PHE A 53 -0.65 5.96 -3.82
N MET A 54 -0.07 5.05 -3.04
CA MET A 54 1.36 4.76 -3.15
C MET A 54 1.73 4.28 -4.55
N ALA A 55 0.96 3.35 -5.09
CA ALA A 55 1.21 2.81 -6.43
C ALA A 55 1.04 3.88 -7.49
N ALA A 56 -0.03 4.68 -7.41
CA ALA A 56 -0.29 5.73 -8.40
C ALA A 56 0.74 6.85 -8.31
N TYR A 57 1.18 7.19 -7.11
CA TYR A 57 2.21 8.22 -6.90
C TYR A 57 3.53 7.81 -7.58
N LEU A 58 3.90 6.54 -7.46
CA LEU A 58 5.18 6.04 -7.98
C LEU A 58 5.12 5.64 -9.45
N LEU A 59 3.97 5.15 -9.93
CA LEU A 59 3.84 4.58 -11.27
C LEU A 59 2.93 5.40 -12.21
N GLY A 60 2.17 6.34 -11.66
CA GLY A 60 1.24 7.17 -12.44
C GLY A 60 -0.20 6.71 -12.32
N PHE A 61 -1.12 7.64 -12.62
CA PHE A 61 -2.57 7.40 -12.58
C PHE A 61 -3.02 6.89 -13.95
N ASN A 62 -2.78 5.63 -14.25
CA ASN A 62 -3.09 5.05 -15.55
C ASN A 62 -3.56 3.60 -15.42
N LYS A 63 -4.03 3.05 -16.54
CA LYS A 63 -4.57 1.69 -16.58
C LYS A 63 -3.53 0.64 -16.17
N ASN A 64 -2.30 0.80 -16.59
CA ASN A 64 -1.23 -0.17 -16.26
C ASN A 64 -1.02 -0.25 -14.76
N THR A 65 -1.06 0.90 -14.06
CA THR A 65 -0.96 0.93 -12.61
C THR A 65 -2.16 0.25 -11.97
N ALA A 66 -3.37 0.50 -12.47
CA ALA A 66 -4.58 -0.14 -11.94
C ALA A 66 -4.51 -1.66 -12.08
N ASP A 67 -4.07 -2.15 -13.23
CA ASP A 67 -3.92 -3.59 -13.48
C ASP A 67 -2.84 -4.20 -12.57
N PHE A 68 -1.74 -3.49 -12.38
CA PHE A 68 -0.67 -3.89 -11.48
C PHE A 68 -1.19 -4.05 -10.05
N ILE A 69 -1.96 -3.08 -9.57
CA ILE A 69 -2.52 -3.10 -8.21
C ILE A 69 -3.42 -4.32 -8.02
N LYS A 70 -4.31 -4.60 -8.97
CA LYS A 70 -5.20 -5.76 -8.90
C LYS A 70 -4.42 -7.07 -8.89
N HIS A 71 -3.40 -7.17 -9.72
CA HIS A 71 -2.56 -8.36 -9.79
C HIS A 71 -1.84 -8.59 -8.46
N GLN A 72 -1.29 -7.54 -7.86
CA GLN A 72 -0.59 -7.64 -6.59
C GLN A 72 -1.54 -7.97 -5.43
N TYR A 73 -2.77 -7.50 -5.49
CA TYR A 73 -3.77 -7.86 -4.48
C TYR A 73 -4.04 -9.37 -4.49
N LYS A 74 -4.17 -9.97 -5.67
CA LYS A 74 -4.34 -11.40 -5.80
C LYS A 74 -3.13 -12.17 -5.29
N ASN A 75 -1.93 -11.68 -5.59
CA ASN A 75 -0.69 -12.31 -5.13
C ASN A 75 -0.58 -12.26 -3.60
N LYS A 76 -0.96 -11.15 -2.99
CA LYS A 76 -0.97 -11.00 -1.54
C LYS A 76 -1.94 -12.01 -0.89
N ASP A 77 -3.13 -12.19 -1.46
CA ASP A 77 -4.10 -13.16 -0.94
C ASP A 77 -3.56 -14.58 -1.02
N LYS A 78 -2.89 -14.94 -2.11
CA LYS A 78 -2.26 -16.25 -2.24
C LYS A 78 -1.16 -16.44 -1.20
N MET A 79 -0.38 -15.40 -0.95
CA MET A 79 0.66 -15.45 0.07
C MET A 79 0.06 -15.66 1.45
N CYS A 80 -1.01 -14.93 1.78
CA CYS A 80 -1.69 -15.09 3.08
C CYS A 80 -2.26 -16.48 3.25
N ASP A 81 -2.82 -17.07 2.19
CA ASP A 81 -3.40 -18.42 2.24
C ASP A 81 -2.33 -19.48 2.50
N SER A 82 -1.09 -19.23 2.12
CA SER A 82 0.02 -20.17 2.32
C SER A 82 0.65 -20.06 3.69
N MET A 83 0.33 -19.03 4.48
CA MET A 83 0.88 -18.80 5.81
C MET A 83 0.00 -19.43 6.88
N ILE A 84 0.62 -20.10 7.84
CA ILE A 84 -0.10 -20.71 8.96
C ILE A 84 -0.55 -19.64 9.94
N LYS A 85 0.31 -18.63 10.18
CA LYS A 85 0.05 -17.53 11.11
C LYS A 85 0.54 -16.21 10.53
N CYS A 86 -0.22 -15.15 10.79
CA CYS A 86 0.23 -13.80 10.42
C CYS A 86 1.52 -13.39 11.15
N ASP A 87 1.74 -13.92 12.35
CA ASP A 87 2.93 -13.59 13.14
C ASP A 87 4.25 -13.98 12.43
N ASP A 88 4.20 -14.95 11.55
CA ASP A 88 5.37 -15.41 10.79
C ASP A 88 5.58 -14.62 9.48
N CYS A 89 4.70 -13.69 9.18
CA CYS A 89 4.72 -12.94 7.93
C CYS A 89 5.53 -11.64 8.08
N ASP A 90 6.42 -11.34 7.14
CA ASP A 90 7.20 -10.09 7.13
C ASP A 90 6.31 -8.85 7.10
N MET A 91 5.15 -8.92 6.43
CA MET A 91 4.20 -7.81 6.38
C MET A 91 3.68 -7.46 7.78
N HIS A 92 3.41 -8.49 8.58
CA HIS A 92 2.97 -8.30 9.96
C HIS A 92 4.09 -7.67 10.81
N ALA A 93 5.32 -8.15 10.66
CA ALA A 93 6.47 -7.61 11.38
C ALA A 93 6.67 -6.12 11.10
N ILE A 94 6.55 -5.70 9.85
CA ILE A 94 6.69 -4.29 9.45
C ILE A 94 5.66 -3.41 10.15
N LYS A 95 4.45 -3.90 10.35
CA LYS A 95 3.38 -3.14 11.00
C LYS A 95 3.71 -2.76 12.44
N TYR A 96 4.54 -3.56 13.13
CA TYR A 96 4.91 -3.32 14.51
C TYR A 96 6.19 -2.51 14.67
N ILE A 97 6.93 -2.29 13.60
CA ILE A 97 8.08 -1.39 13.61
C ILE A 97 7.57 0.04 13.43
N ASN A 98 8.09 0.99 14.21
CA ASN A 98 7.70 2.40 14.14
C ASN A 98 6.19 2.63 14.37
N ASP A 99 5.53 1.72 15.08
CA ASP A 99 4.12 1.86 15.47
C ASP A 99 3.17 2.02 14.28
N ASN A 100 3.42 1.29 13.20
CA ASN A 100 2.61 1.33 11.97
C ASN A 100 1.44 0.33 12.01
N LYS A 101 0.83 0.12 13.16
CA LYS A 101 -0.24 -0.88 13.37
C LYS A 101 -1.49 -0.62 12.53
N ASN A 102 -1.72 0.63 12.14
CA ASN A 102 -2.91 1.01 11.36
C ASN A 102 -2.75 0.75 9.86
N LEU A 103 -1.59 0.27 9.43
CA LEU A 103 -1.37 -0.05 8.03
C LEU A 103 -2.12 -1.33 7.65
N SER A 104 -2.71 -1.35 6.46
CA SER A 104 -3.24 -2.59 5.92
C SER A 104 -2.07 -3.47 5.44
N CYS A 105 -2.26 -4.78 5.49
CA CYS A 105 -1.24 -5.71 4.99
C CYS A 105 -0.98 -5.50 3.50
N PHE A 106 -2.02 -5.14 2.73
CA PHE A 106 -1.86 -4.89 1.31
C PHE A 106 -0.97 -3.67 1.04
N GLU A 107 -1.13 -2.61 1.82
CA GLU A 107 -0.27 -1.42 1.68
C GLU A 107 1.20 -1.78 1.92
N VAL A 108 1.46 -2.54 2.98
CA VAL A 108 2.82 -3.00 3.27
C VAL A 108 3.34 -3.91 2.16
N TYR A 109 2.50 -4.81 1.67
CA TYR A 109 2.88 -5.73 0.61
C TYR A 109 3.25 -5.00 -0.68
N ILE A 110 2.41 -4.06 -1.12
CA ILE A 110 2.68 -3.32 -2.35
C ILE A 110 3.91 -2.43 -2.21
N ALA A 111 4.12 -1.86 -1.02
CA ALA A 111 5.31 -1.07 -0.73
C ALA A 111 6.57 -1.92 -0.82
N SER A 112 6.53 -3.15 -0.31
CA SER A 112 7.67 -4.05 -0.37
C SER A 112 8.10 -4.36 -1.81
N ILE A 113 7.14 -4.37 -2.73
CA ILE A 113 7.43 -4.60 -4.15
C ILE A 113 7.95 -3.32 -4.81
N LEU A 114 7.28 -2.18 -4.57
CA LEU A 114 7.62 -0.93 -5.24
C LEU A 114 8.91 -0.31 -4.75
N LEU A 115 9.24 -0.48 -3.47
CA LEU A 115 10.40 0.14 -2.84
C LEU A 115 11.58 -0.79 -2.66
N LYS A 116 11.47 -2.00 -3.18
CA LYS A 116 12.49 -3.04 -2.99
C LYS A 116 13.86 -2.63 -3.53
N ASP A 117 13.89 -1.88 -4.61
CA ASP A 117 15.12 -1.51 -5.31
C ASP A 117 15.60 -0.09 -4.98
N VAL A 118 15.05 0.50 -3.93
CA VAL A 118 15.43 1.85 -3.51
C VAL A 118 16.54 1.83 -2.46
#